data_ec0fa8484ba966c443d362fe11c3166f
#
_entry.id   ec0fa8484ba966c443d362fe11c3166f
#
_cell.length_a   1.000
_cell.length_b   1.000
_cell.length_c   1.000
_cell.angle_alpha   90.00
_cell.angle_beta   90.00
_cell.angle_gamma   90.00
#
_symmetry.space_group_name_H-M   'P 1'
#
loop_
_entity.id
_entity.type
_entity.pdbx_description
1 polymer ?
#
loop_
_entity_poly.entity_id
_entity_poly.type
_entity_poly.pdbx_seq_one_letter_code
_entity_poly.pdbx_strand_id
1 'polypeptide(L)'
;ELLELSTKYAKERVQFDHPISHFQAIQFMIAEMAVMIYNMESIVYRTAVDYDLHKDISRQSAIVKYYCSESLDKIVDFAVQVHGGMGYSQELPIERIYRDSRINRIFEGTNEIQKGIIARELIKKNGKV
;
A
#
# COMPACT_ATOMS: atom_id res chain seq x y z
N GLU A 1 -9.46 5.77 -1.39
CA GLU A 1 -10.56 5.23 -0.55
C GLU A 1 -10.11 5.02 0.91
N LEU A 2 -9.18 4.09 1.24
CA LEU A 2 -8.80 3.82 2.65
C LEU A 2 -8.26 5.05 3.38
N LEU A 3 -7.40 5.85 2.76
CA LEU A 3 -6.88 7.09 3.31
C LEU A 3 -8.01 8.11 3.59
N GLU A 4 -8.95 8.24 2.68
CA GLU A 4 -10.11 9.13 2.82
C GLU A 4 -11.01 8.69 3.96
N LEU A 5 -11.34 7.38 4.02
CA LEU A 5 -12.15 6.80 5.10
C LEU A 5 -11.47 7.01 6.46
N SER A 6 -10.17 6.71 6.56
CA SER A 6 -9.42 6.88 7.80
C SER A 6 -9.32 8.34 8.23
N THR A 7 -9.09 9.25 7.29
CA THR A 7 -9.03 10.69 7.57
C THR A 7 -10.38 11.23 8.02
N LYS A 8 -11.48 10.80 7.38
CA LYS A 8 -12.84 11.18 7.76
C LYS A 8 -13.15 10.66 9.17
N TYR A 9 -12.96 9.38 9.40
CA TYR A 9 -13.22 8.77 10.70
C TYR A 9 -12.41 9.44 11.82
N ALA A 10 -11.13 9.73 11.56
CA ALA A 10 -10.28 10.40 12.55
C ALA A 10 -10.77 11.80 12.95
N LYS A 11 -11.43 12.53 12.04
CA LYS A 11 -12.03 13.84 12.33
C LYS A 11 -13.35 13.74 13.10
N GLU A 12 -14.11 12.68 12.89
CA GLU A 12 -15.46 12.49 13.45
C GLU A 12 -15.45 11.76 14.79
N ARG A 13 -14.53 10.82 14.96
CA ARG A 13 -14.44 10.01 16.18
C ARG A 13 -13.82 10.79 17.31
N VAL A 14 -14.57 10.95 18.42
CA VAL A 14 -14.11 11.63 19.64
C VAL A 14 -13.69 10.61 20.69
N GLN A 15 -12.52 10.78 21.27
CA GLN A 15 -12.03 10.10 22.47
C GLN A 15 -11.22 11.09 23.31
N PHE A 16 -11.31 10.98 24.63
CA PHE A 16 -10.63 11.90 25.57
C PHE A 16 -10.96 13.38 25.26
N ASP A 17 -12.22 13.65 24.98
CA ASP A 17 -12.79 14.98 24.68
C ASP A 17 -12.29 15.65 23.38
N HIS A 18 -11.57 14.92 22.54
CA HIS A 18 -11.06 15.44 21.26
C HIS A 18 -11.29 14.45 20.11
N PRO A 19 -11.43 14.95 18.86
CA PRO A 19 -11.30 14.11 17.67
C PRO A 19 -9.98 13.34 17.71
N ILE A 20 -9.99 12.06 17.33
CA ILE A 20 -8.77 11.25 17.36
C ILE A 20 -7.70 11.76 16.39
N SER A 21 -8.05 12.59 15.42
CA SER A 21 -7.11 13.30 14.54
C SER A 21 -6.14 14.23 15.28
N HIS A 22 -6.40 14.58 16.55
CA HIS A 22 -5.50 15.37 17.38
C HIS A 22 -4.34 14.54 17.95
N PHE A 23 -4.46 13.22 17.94
CA PHE A 23 -3.39 12.35 18.46
C PHE A 23 -2.30 12.12 17.42
N GLN A 24 -1.05 12.40 17.80
CA GLN A 24 0.12 12.30 16.93
C GLN A 24 0.28 10.89 16.30
N ALA A 25 -0.02 9.84 17.06
CA ALA A 25 0.02 8.47 16.55
C ALA A 25 -0.93 8.25 15.36
N ILE A 26 -2.14 8.84 15.40
CA ILE A 26 -3.11 8.79 14.29
C ILE A 26 -2.60 9.61 13.10
N GLN A 27 -2.06 10.81 13.36
CA GLN A 27 -1.50 11.66 12.32
C GLN A 27 -0.35 10.97 11.57
N PHE A 28 0.50 10.25 12.28
CA PHE A 28 1.62 9.52 11.66
C PHE A 28 1.14 8.38 10.78
N MET A 29 0.16 7.59 11.22
CA MET A 29 -0.44 6.55 10.38
C MET A 29 -1.04 7.11 9.10
N ILE A 30 -1.80 8.22 9.18
CA ILE A 30 -2.38 8.89 8.01
C ILE A 30 -1.29 9.42 7.08
N ALA A 31 -0.23 10.02 7.62
CA ALA A 31 0.90 10.52 6.82
C ALA A 31 1.65 9.38 6.11
N GLU A 32 1.91 8.27 6.79
CA GLU A 32 2.57 7.10 6.19
C GLU A 32 1.71 6.47 5.08
N MET A 33 0.38 6.38 5.28
CA MET A 33 -0.54 5.93 4.22
C MET A 33 -0.43 6.83 2.98
N ALA A 34 -0.41 8.15 3.16
CA ALA A 34 -0.30 9.11 2.05
C ALA A 34 1.03 8.97 1.30
N VAL A 35 2.15 8.81 2.02
CA VAL A 35 3.48 8.59 1.43
C VAL A 35 3.52 7.30 0.62
N MET A 36 2.98 6.20 1.15
CA MET A 36 2.93 4.94 0.43
C MET A 36 2.09 5.03 -0.84
N ILE A 37 0.92 5.68 -0.79
CA ILE A 37 0.04 5.87 -1.96
C ILE A 37 0.77 6.69 -3.03
N TYR A 38 1.38 7.80 -2.67
CA TYR A 38 2.14 8.64 -3.59
C TYR A 38 3.26 7.86 -4.31
N ASN A 39 4.00 7.05 -3.55
CA ASN A 39 5.06 6.22 -4.11
C ASN A 39 4.51 5.13 -5.04
N MET A 40 3.41 4.46 -4.66
CA MET A 40 2.75 3.46 -5.50
C MET A 40 2.29 4.05 -6.83
N GLU A 41 1.61 5.19 -6.80
CA GLU A 41 1.17 5.90 -8.00
C GLU A 41 2.36 6.27 -8.89
N SER A 42 3.40 6.85 -8.30
CA SER A 42 4.61 7.27 -9.01
C SER A 42 5.30 6.13 -9.78
N ILE A 43 5.48 4.98 -9.12
CA ILE A 43 6.16 3.84 -9.77
C ILE A 43 5.28 3.14 -10.80
N VAL A 44 3.95 3.09 -10.59
CA VAL A 44 3.00 2.54 -11.55
C VAL A 44 2.99 3.38 -12.82
N TYR A 45 2.78 4.69 -12.71
CA TYR A 45 2.77 5.59 -13.87
C TYR A 45 4.10 5.60 -14.62
N ARG A 46 5.22 5.64 -13.89
CA ARG A 46 6.54 5.56 -14.53
C ARG A 46 6.71 4.27 -15.32
N THR A 47 6.32 3.14 -14.75
CA THR A 47 6.43 1.85 -15.43
C THR A 47 5.51 1.75 -16.64
N ALA A 48 4.29 2.29 -16.55
CA ALA A 48 3.36 2.36 -17.68
C ALA A 48 3.94 3.18 -18.84
N VAL A 49 4.51 4.35 -18.55
CA VAL A 49 5.19 5.16 -19.57
C VAL A 49 6.36 4.41 -20.22
N ASP A 50 7.17 3.71 -19.43
CA ASP A 50 8.27 2.91 -19.98
C ASP A 50 7.76 1.78 -20.89
N TYR A 51 6.62 1.17 -20.56
CA TYR A 51 5.94 0.18 -21.40
C TYR A 51 5.47 0.79 -22.73
N ASP A 52 4.79 1.93 -22.69
CA ASP A 52 4.31 2.63 -23.89
C ASP A 52 5.46 3.06 -24.81
N LEU A 53 6.63 3.30 -24.24
CA LEU A 53 7.89 3.58 -24.98
C LEU A 53 8.61 2.31 -25.45
N HIS A 54 7.97 1.14 -25.39
CA HIS A 54 8.49 -0.17 -25.80
C HIS A 54 9.83 -0.56 -25.12
N LYS A 55 10.06 -0.10 -23.89
CA LYS A 55 11.23 -0.52 -23.11
C LYS A 55 10.99 -1.88 -22.45
N ASP A 56 12.07 -2.61 -22.14
CA ASP A 56 11.99 -3.78 -21.29
C ASP A 56 11.63 -3.37 -19.84
N ILE A 57 10.44 -3.74 -19.41
CA ILE A 57 9.91 -3.44 -18.07
C ILE A 57 9.89 -4.66 -17.14
N SER A 58 10.54 -5.77 -17.51
CA SER A 58 10.46 -7.03 -16.75
C SER A 58 10.81 -6.84 -15.26
N ARG A 59 11.88 -6.09 -14.98
CA ARG A 59 12.28 -5.76 -13.60
C ARG A 59 11.33 -4.78 -12.96
N GLN A 60 10.93 -3.73 -13.67
CA GLN A 60 10.07 -2.66 -13.16
C GLN A 60 8.68 -3.18 -12.78
N SER A 61 8.08 -4.06 -13.60
CA SER A 61 6.79 -4.66 -13.29
C SER A 61 6.87 -5.55 -12.04
N ALA A 62 7.96 -6.29 -11.86
CA ALA A 62 8.20 -7.06 -10.64
C ALA A 62 8.36 -6.17 -9.40
N ILE A 63 9.05 -5.03 -9.53
CA ILE A 63 9.18 -4.02 -8.46
C ILE A 63 7.81 -3.43 -8.11
N VAL A 64 7.01 -3.03 -9.12
CA VAL A 64 5.67 -2.47 -8.93
C VAL A 64 4.79 -3.45 -8.18
N LYS A 65 4.69 -4.69 -8.67
CA LYS A 65 3.86 -5.72 -8.03
C LYS A 65 4.28 -5.97 -6.58
N TYR A 66 5.57 -6.15 -6.33
CA TYR A 66 6.09 -6.39 -4.99
C TYR A 66 5.84 -5.20 -4.06
N TYR A 67 6.25 -4.01 -4.46
CA TYR A 67 6.15 -2.81 -3.62
C TYR A 67 4.69 -2.43 -3.33
N CYS A 68 3.83 -2.45 -4.35
CA CYS A 68 2.43 -2.07 -4.18
C CYS A 68 1.67 -3.04 -3.27
N SER A 69 1.91 -4.35 -3.39
CA SER A 69 1.24 -5.32 -2.54
C SER A 69 1.70 -5.26 -1.07
N GLU A 70 2.99 -5.03 -0.80
CA GLU A 70 3.51 -4.83 0.56
C GLU A 70 3.01 -3.52 1.17
N SER A 71 2.97 -2.44 0.36
CA SER A 71 2.45 -1.15 0.81
C SER A 71 0.96 -1.21 1.10
N LEU A 72 0.19 -1.92 0.27
CA LEU A 72 -1.24 -2.10 0.49
C LEU A 72 -1.52 -2.83 1.80
N ASP A 73 -0.78 -3.89 2.13
CA ASP A 73 -0.92 -4.59 3.42
C ASP A 73 -0.74 -3.64 4.62
N LYS A 74 0.25 -2.74 4.56
CA LYS A 74 0.48 -1.74 5.61
C LYS A 74 -0.64 -0.70 5.66
N ILE A 75 -1.09 -0.22 4.51
CA ILE A 75 -2.17 0.78 4.42
C ILE A 75 -3.46 0.24 5.02
N VAL A 76 -3.83 -1.00 4.71
CA VAL A 76 -5.06 -1.60 5.27
C VAL A 76 -4.92 -1.87 6.76
N ASP A 77 -3.73 -2.26 7.24
CA ASP A 77 -3.46 -2.44 8.67
C ASP A 77 -3.61 -1.12 9.43
N PHE A 78 -3.02 -0.04 8.92
CA PHE A 78 -3.21 1.30 9.49
C PHE A 78 -4.68 1.74 9.46
N ALA A 79 -5.41 1.44 8.38
CA ALA A 79 -6.82 1.76 8.30
C ALA A 79 -7.64 1.04 9.40
N VAL A 80 -7.40 -0.26 9.62
CA VAL A 80 -8.01 -1.00 10.73
C VAL A 80 -7.64 -0.35 12.07
N GLN A 81 -6.36 -0.04 12.28
CA GLN A 81 -5.89 0.53 13.52
C GLN A 81 -6.50 1.91 13.81
N VAL A 82 -6.61 2.78 12.81
CA VAL A 82 -7.27 4.11 12.94
C VAL A 82 -8.75 3.97 13.31
N HIS A 83 -9.45 2.99 12.74
CA HIS A 83 -10.86 2.75 13.04
C HIS A 83 -11.09 1.95 14.32
N GLY A 84 -10.04 1.33 14.86
CA GLY A 84 -10.14 0.49 16.07
C GLY A 84 -11.14 -0.66 15.88
N GLY A 85 -11.95 -0.94 16.89
CA GLY A 85 -12.95 -2.02 16.82
C GLY A 85 -13.93 -1.91 15.65
N MET A 86 -14.25 -0.69 15.21
CA MET A 86 -15.11 -0.45 14.03
C MET A 86 -14.43 -0.89 12.73
N GLY A 87 -13.12 -0.77 12.63
CA GLY A 87 -12.35 -1.26 11.47
C GLY A 87 -12.31 -2.79 11.37
N TYR A 88 -12.52 -3.48 12.49
CA TYR A 88 -12.59 -4.95 12.56
C TYR A 88 -14.01 -5.49 12.31
N SER A 89 -15.03 -4.66 12.54
CA SER A 89 -16.44 -5.07 12.37
C SER A 89 -16.86 -5.01 10.90
N GLN A 90 -17.88 -5.80 10.54
CA GLN A 90 -18.44 -5.84 9.18
C GLN A 90 -19.31 -4.62 8.82
N GLU A 91 -19.49 -3.68 9.73
CA GLU A 91 -20.28 -2.46 9.51
C GLU A 91 -19.59 -1.46 8.57
N LEU A 92 -18.26 -1.52 8.53
CA LEU A 92 -17.43 -0.72 7.62
C LEU A 92 -16.70 -1.63 6.62
N PRO A 93 -16.37 -1.12 5.42
CA PRO A 93 -15.71 -1.93 4.38
C PRO A 93 -14.26 -2.31 4.72
N ILE A 94 -13.68 -1.80 5.80
CA ILE A 94 -12.26 -1.88 6.14
C ILE A 94 -11.83 -3.35 6.32
N GLU A 95 -12.57 -4.14 7.11
CA GLU A 95 -12.24 -5.54 7.37
C GLU A 95 -12.27 -6.39 6.10
N ARG A 96 -13.22 -6.10 5.19
CA ARG A 96 -13.31 -6.79 3.91
C ARG A 96 -12.10 -6.45 3.04
N ILE A 97 -11.76 -5.16 2.94
CA ILE A 97 -10.60 -4.71 2.17
C ILE A 97 -9.31 -5.32 2.74
N TYR A 98 -9.21 -5.47 4.07
CA TYR A 98 -8.07 -6.15 4.72
C TYR A 98 -7.94 -7.61 4.23
N ARG A 99 -9.02 -8.37 4.23
CA ARG A 99 -9.03 -9.76 3.75
C ARG A 99 -8.73 -9.84 2.24
N ASP A 100 -9.37 -8.97 1.46
CA ASP A 100 -9.23 -8.96 0.00
C ASP A 100 -7.84 -8.53 -0.45
N SER A 101 -7.18 -7.63 0.30
CA SER A 101 -5.83 -7.17 -0.03
C SER A 101 -4.77 -8.25 0.15
N ARG A 102 -4.98 -9.18 1.09
CA ARG A 102 -3.98 -10.18 1.47
C ARG A 102 -3.54 -11.09 0.32
N ILE A 103 -4.45 -11.38 -0.62
CA ILE A 103 -4.15 -12.24 -1.78
C ILE A 103 -3.14 -11.60 -2.75
N ASN A 104 -3.04 -10.26 -2.76
CA ASN A 104 -2.14 -9.55 -3.67
C ASN A 104 -0.66 -9.91 -3.51
N ARG A 105 -0.26 -10.42 -2.35
CA ARG A 105 1.11 -10.90 -2.11
C ARG A 105 1.35 -12.32 -2.61
N ILE A 106 0.30 -13.03 -3.02
CA ILE A 106 0.32 -14.46 -3.34
C ILE A 106 0.08 -14.70 -4.83
N PHE A 107 -1.01 -14.19 -5.38
CA PHE A 107 -1.40 -14.45 -6.78
C PHE A 107 -0.52 -13.65 -7.77
N GLU A 108 -0.61 -14.01 -9.06
CA GLU A 108 0.17 -13.39 -10.16
C GLU A 108 1.69 -13.47 -9.91
N GLY A 109 2.12 -14.56 -9.26
CA GLY A 109 3.49 -14.75 -8.79
C GLY A 109 3.71 -14.13 -7.40
N THR A 110 4.06 -14.98 -6.43
CA THR A 110 4.27 -14.52 -5.05
C THR A 110 5.32 -13.42 -4.96
N ASN A 111 5.29 -12.64 -3.88
CA ASN A 111 6.29 -11.59 -3.67
C ASN A 111 7.72 -12.15 -3.60
N GLU A 112 7.90 -13.41 -3.16
CA GLU A 112 9.18 -14.11 -3.19
C GLU A 112 9.66 -14.34 -4.63
N ILE A 113 8.76 -14.72 -5.54
CA ILE A 113 9.05 -14.85 -6.97
C ILE A 113 9.43 -13.49 -7.57
N GLN A 114 8.69 -12.43 -7.24
CA GLN A 114 9.00 -11.08 -7.72
C GLN A 114 10.40 -10.62 -7.27
N LYS A 115 10.76 -10.86 -6.01
CA LYS A 115 12.12 -10.59 -5.50
C LYS A 115 13.18 -11.36 -6.28
N GLY A 116 12.90 -12.63 -6.61
CA GLY A 116 13.79 -13.47 -7.44
C GLY A 116 13.99 -12.90 -8.84
N ILE A 117 12.93 -12.38 -9.48
CA ILE A 117 13.01 -11.71 -10.80
C ILE A 117 13.86 -10.45 -10.70
N ILE A 118 13.61 -9.59 -9.71
CA ILE A 118 14.36 -8.35 -9.50
C ILE A 118 15.85 -8.65 -9.33
N ALA A 119 16.19 -9.59 -8.43
CA ALA A 119 17.57 -9.93 -8.14
C ALA A 119 18.28 -10.50 -9.39
N ARG A 120 17.63 -11.41 -10.12
CA ARG A 120 18.19 -12.00 -11.34
C ARG A 120 18.51 -10.95 -12.41
N GLU A 121 17.59 -10.01 -12.64
CA GLU A 121 17.80 -8.94 -13.61
C GLU A 121 18.92 -7.98 -13.20
N LEU A 122 19.06 -7.68 -11.92
CA LEU A 122 20.17 -6.89 -11.39
C LEU A 122 21.52 -7.61 -11.52
N ILE A 123 21.57 -8.89 -11.22
CA ILE A 123 22.79 -9.71 -11.33
C ILE A 123 23.24 -9.79 -12.80
N LYS A 124 22.33 -10.04 -13.75
CA LYS A 124 22.63 -10.02 -15.18
C LYS A 124 23.23 -8.68 -15.66
N LYS A 125 22.76 -7.56 -15.10
CA LYS A 125 23.20 -6.22 -15.46
C LYS A 125 24.35 -5.66 -14.59
N ASN A 126 25.04 -6.53 -13.82
CA ASN A 126 26.10 -6.12 -12.87
C ASN A 126 25.67 -4.98 -11.92
N GLY A 127 24.43 -5.05 -11.41
CA GLY A 127 23.88 -4.06 -10.48
C GLY A 127 23.42 -2.74 -11.10
N LYS A 128 23.47 -2.59 -12.41
CA LYS A 128 22.97 -1.36 -13.07
C LYS A 128 21.44 -1.29 -12.98
N VAL A 129 20.97 -0.22 -12.36
CA VAL A 129 19.53 0.05 -12.16
C VAL A 129 18.90 0.66 -13.40
#